data_4a972c03bddb05b82994f460dd8d2e73
#
_entry.id   4a972c03bddb05b82994f460dd8d2e73
#
_cell.length_a   1.000
_cell.length_b   1.000
_cell.length_c   1.000
_cell.angle_alpha   90.00
_cell.angle_beta   90.00
_cell.angle_gamma   90.00
#
_symmetry.space_group_name_H-M   'P 1'
#
loop_
_entity.id
_entity.type
_entity.pdbx_description
1 polymer ?
#
loop_
_entity_poly.entity_id
_entity_poly.type
_entity_poly.pdbx_seq_one_letter_code
_entity_poly.pdbx_strand_id
1 'polypeptide(L)'
;MCLPTWDAVLGYEEKRDKVVRKLRAGYPRFLLHPATARLFAEAEKGLADKGMKVVVFPTRDVAQRAQRFVEKRSRSASRIASYEGLQALIVSEDDFPVAMEYWRYTGEIVSSRQAEHILQGEGNSEFRTTSLRKRLAKLGDYSPENVYVYENGMAGMFAVHRALNHLLPGRKTLQLEFPYVDAMRVQNHFGNGVVFLNEAIGESLDEALRRIAKGEFSAVFCEAPSNPLLRTVNLAAVSKACRQGGVPLVVDDTTSSVANIQVDRYADIVTTSL
;
A
#
# COMPACT_ATOMS: atom_id res chain seq x y z
N MET A 1 -13.48 -11.50 3.96
CA MET A 1 -14.79 -11.51 3.27
C MET A 1 -14.94 -12.86 2.61
N CYS A 2 -16.06 -13.53 2.81
CA CYS A 2 -16.34 -14.82 2.20
C CYS A 2 -17.43 -14.64 1.12
N LEU A 3 -17.14 -15.01 -0.12
CA LEU A 3 -18.08 -14.97 -1.23
C LEU A 3 -18.55 -16.40 -1.48
N PRO A 4 -19.85 -16.68 -1.36
CA PRO A 4 -20.36 -18.05 -1.23
C PRO A 4 -20.36 -18.84 -2.54
N THR A 5 -20.26 -18.18 -3.68
CA THR A 5 -20.29 -18.81 -5.01
C THR A 5 -19.30 -18.18 -5.95
N TRP A 6 -18.89 -18.91 -7.00
CA TRP A 6 -18.00 -18.36 -8.03
C TRP A 6 -18.63 -17.17 -8.77
N ASP A 7 -19.94 -17.20 -9.02
CA ASP A 7 -20.65 -16.03 -9.60
C ASP A 7 -20.59 -14.81 -8.69
N ALA A 8 -20.63 -15.00 -7.37
CA ALA A 8 -20.43 -13.91 -6.43
C ALA A 8 -18.99 -13.36 -6.45
N VAL A 9 -17.97 -14.21 -6.66
CA VAL A 9 -16.58 -13.79 -6.85
C VAL A 9 -16.45 -12.95 -8.12
N LEU A 10 -16.93 -13.47 -9.24
CA LEU A 10 -16.92 -12.74 -10.51
C LEU A 10 -17.69 -11.42 -10.40
N GLY A 11 -18.88 -11.44 -9.80
CA GLY A 11 -19.68 -10.25 -9.60
C GLY A 11 -19.03 -9.19 -8.70
N TYR A 12 -18.22 -9.61 -7.73
CA TYR A 12 -17.42 -8.71 -6.90
C TYR A 12 -16.29 -8.06 -7.70
N GLU A 13 -15.51 -8.86 -8.43
CA GLU A 13 -14.40 -8.37 -9.26
C GLU A 13 -14.87 -7.43 -10.38
N GLU A 14 -15.98 -7.75 -10.99
CA GLU A 14 -16.60 -6.94 -12.05
C GLU A 14 -17.45 -5.78 -11.51
N LYS A 15 -17.52 -5.62 -10.18
CA LYS A 15 -18.32 -4.58 -9.49
C LYS A 15 -19.80 -4.60 -9.88
N ARG A 16 -20.37 -5.78 -10.13
CA ARG A 16 -21.79 -5.92 -10.45
C ARG A 16 -22.66 -5.44 -9.29
N ASP A 17 -23.54 -4.48 -9.52
CA ASP A 17 -24.43 -3.86 -8.52
C ASP A 17 -25.16 -4.89 -7.65
N LYS A 18 -25.68 -5.96 -8.28
CA LYS A 18 -26.40 -7.05 -7.61
C LYS A 18 -25.59 -7.72 -6.50
N VAL A 19 -24.25 -7.78 -6.64
CA VAL A 19 -23.34 -8.36 -5.66
C VAL A 19 -22.87 -7.30 -4.69
N VAL A 20 -22.37 -6.18 -5.21
CA VAL A 20 -21.77 -5.09 -4.40
C VAL A 20 -22.76 -4.53 -3.37
N ARG A 21 -24.02 -4.33 -3.74
CA ARG A 21 -25.07 -3.81 -2.82
C ARG A 21 -25.39 -4.74 -1.64
N LYS A 22 -25.05 -6.04 -1.74
CA LYS A 22 -25.25 -7.00 -0.65
C LYS A 22 -24.11 -7.03 0.35
N LEU A 23 -22.97 -6.44 0.02
CA LEU A 23 -21.80 -6.43 0.86
C LEU A 23 -21.97 -5.41 1.98
N ARG A 24 -21.93 -5.88 3.22
CA ARG A 24 -21.92 -5.02 4.42
C ARG A 24 -20.52 -4.54 4.78
N ALA A 25 -19.51 -5.25 4.32
CA ALA A 25 -18.11 -4.92 4.45
C ALA A 25 -17.34 -5.48 3.25
N GLY A 26 -16.28 -4.81 2.84
CA GLY A 26 -15.38 -5.24 1.79
C GLY A 26 -13.96 -4.81 2.14
N TYR A 27 -13.03 -5.15 1.27
CA TYR A 27 -11.68 -4.61 1.39
C TYR A 27 -11.73 -3.09 1.21
N PRO A 28 -11.38 -2.26 2.22
CA PRO A 28 -11.67 -0.82 2.20
C PRO A 28 -11.08 -0.09 0.98
N ARG A 29 -9.97 -0.56 0.45
CA ARG A 29 -9.32 0.02 -0.72
C ARG A 29 -10.00 -0.33 -2.05
N PHE A 30 -10.74 -1.42 -2.12
CA PHE A 30 -11.46 -1.85 -3.32
C PHE A 30 -12.94 -1.44 -3.29
N LEU A 31 -13.50 -1.40 -2.10
CA LEU A 31 -14.89 -1.04 -1.88
C LEU A 31 -14.94 -0.06 -0.71
N LEU A 32 -15.36 1.18 -0.99
CA LEU A 32 -15.52 2.19 0.05
C LEU A 32 -16.50 1.70 1.11
N HIS A 33 -16.06 1.75 2.37
CA HIS A 33 -16.96 1.53 3.49
C HIS A 33 -18.07 2.61 3.48
N PRO A 34 -19.34 2.28 3.82
CA PRO A 34 -20.44 3.24 3.81
C PRO A 34 -20.15 4.53 4.60
N ALA A 35 -19.48 4.42 5.76
CA ALA A 35 -19.07 5.58 6.54
C ALA A 35 -18.05 6.47 5.78
N THR A 36 -17.08 5.86 5.10
CA THR A 36 -16.09 6.60 4.30
C THR A 36 -16.75 7.27 3.09
N ALA A 37 -17.65 6.56 2.41
CA ALA A 37 -18.42 7.13 1.30
C ALA A 37 -19.30 8.31 1.74
N ARG A 38 -19.95 8.19 2.91
CA ARG A 38 -20.73 9.28 3.51
C ARG A 38 -19.85 10.46 3.90
N LEU A 39 -18.67 10.21 4.50
CA LEU A 39 -17.71 11.26 4.83
C LEU A 39 -17.29 12.05 3.59
N PHE A 40 -16.98 11.37 2.48
CA PHE A 40 -16.64 12.02 1.20
C PHE A 40 -17.81 12.87 0.69
N ALA A 41 -19.03 12.32 0.70
CA ALA A 41 -20.21 13.03 0.24
C ALA A 41 -20.55 14.27 1.10
N GLU A 42 -20.36 14.22 2.41
CA GLU A 42 -20.57 15.37 3.29
C GLU A 42 -19.48 16.45 3.10
N ALA A 43 -18.22 16.04 2.95
CA ALA A 43 -17.13 16.96 2.61
C ALA A 43 -17.35 17.61 1.23
N GLU A 44 -17.83 16.84 0.24
CA GLU A 44 -18.15 17.34 -1.09
C GLU A 44 -19.25 18.44 -1.05
N LYS A 45 -20.31 18.23 -0.28
CA LYS A 45 -21.40 19.23 -0.12
C LYS A 45 -20.91 20.55 0.47
N GLY A 46 -19.93 20.50 1.38
CA GLY A 46 -19.42 21.69 2.07
C GLY A 46 -18.28 22.41 1.34
N LEU A 47 -17.54 21.70 0.49
CA LEU A 47 -16.27 22.19 -0.03
C LEU A 47 -16.17 22.25 -1.56
N ALA A 48 -16.98 21.48 -2.29
CA ALA A 48 -16.85 21.33 -3.72
C ALA A 48 -17.83 22.22 -4.49
N ASP A 49 -17.34 22.82 -5.56
CA ASP A 49 -18.18 23.50 -6.56
C ASP A 49 -18.83 22.46 -7.48
N LYS A 50 -19.81 22.90 -8.28
CA LYS A 50 -20.50 22.04 -9.26
C LYS A 50 -19.48 21.43 -10.25
N GLY A 51 -19.53 20.11 -10.43
CA GLY A 51 -18.61 19.36 -11.29
C GLY A 51 -17.27 19.00 -10.63
N MET A 52 -17.16 19.25 -9.33
CA MET A 52 -15.98 18.83 -8.53
C MET A 52 -16.34 17.66 -7.61
N LYS A 53 -15.34 16.84 -7.30
CA LYS A 53 -15.40 15.69 -6.40
C LYS A 53 -14.40 15.82 -5.28
N VAL A 54 -14.63 15.11 -4.17
CA VAL A 54 -13.78 15.13 -2.99
C VAL A 54 -13.28 13.75 -2.64
N VAL A 55 -11.98 13.65 -2.35
CA VAL A 55 -11.34 12.50 -1.70
C VAL A 55 -10.74 12.96 -0.39
N VAL A 56 -11.09 12.34 0.73
CA VAL A 56 -10.63 12.75 2.06
C VAL A 56 -9.43 11.91 2.48
N PHE A 57 -8.39 12.57 2.95
CA PHE A 57 -7.12 11.98 3.39
C PHE A 57 -6.85 12.28 4.88
N PRO A 58 -6.07 11.40 5.57
CA PRO A 58 -5.85 11.55 7.01
C PRO A 58 -4.99 12.77 7.37
N THR A 59 -4.04 13.17 6.52
CA THR A 59 -3.12 14.26 6.80
C THR A 59 -2.87 15.15 5.57
N ARG A 60 -2.36 16.37 5.81
CA ARG A 60 -2.00 17.31 4.74
C ARG A 60 -0.92 16.76 3.82
N ASP A 61 0.09 16.08 4.37
CA ASP A 61 1.18 15.52 3.58
C ASP A 61 0.68 14.43 2.63
N VAL A 62 -0.27 13.61 3.08
CA VAL A 62 -0.92 12.60 2.22
C VAL A 62 -1.71 13.28 1.11
N ALA A 63 -2.56 14.26 1.43
CA ALA A 63 -3.34 15.00 0.45
C ALA A 63 -2.44 15.70 -0.59
N GLN A 64 -1.32 16.28 -0.17
CA GLN A 64 -0.34 16.89 -1.07
C GLN A 64 0.34 15.87 -1.99
N ARG A 65 0.63 14.65 -1.49
CA ARG A 65 1.16 13.58 -2.36
C ARG A 65 0.12 13.14 -3.38
N ALA A 66 -1.12 12.97 -2.95
CA ALA A 66 -2.24 12.65 -3.84
C ALA A 66 -2.46 13.75 -4.88
N GLN A 67 -2.42 15.01 -4.48
CA GLN A 67 -2.51 16.16 -5.38
C GLN A 67 -1.44 16.11 -6.48
N ARG A 68 -0.17 15.96 -6.09
CA ARG A 68 0.94 15.83 -7.06
C ARG A 68 0.79 14.63 -7.98
N PHE A 69 0.22 13.54 -7.49
CA PHE A 69 -0.06 12.36 -8.32
C PHE A 69 -1.12 12.63 -9.38
N VAL A 70 -2.20 13.32 -9.02
CA VAL A 70 -3.24 13.74 -9.94
C VAL A 70 -2.69 14.73 -10.96
N GLU A 71 -2.05 15.81 -10.51
CA GLU A 71 -1.54 16.89 -11.37
C GLU A 71 -0.49 16.42 -12.40
N LYS A 72 0.25 15.35 -12.10
CA LYS A 72 1.16 14.72 -13.08
C LYS A 72 0.43 13.96 -14.20
N ARG A 73 -0.83 13.60 -14.01
CA ARG A 73 -1.64 12.80 -14.94
C ARG A 73 -2.77 13.58 -15.58
N SER A 74 -3.10 14.71 -15.00
CA SER A 74 -4.16 15.59 -15.43
C SER A 74 -3.64 17.03 -15.60
N ARG A 75 -4.33 17.79 -16.44
CA ARG A 75 -4.07 19.22 -16.63
C ARG A 75 -5.02 20.10 -15.80
N SER A 76 -5.98 19.50 -15.11
CA SER A 76 -6.97 20.23 -14.32
C SER A 76 -6.37 20.68 -12.99
N ALA A 77 -6.76 21.85 -12.54
CA ALA A 77 -6.37 22.34 -11.22
C ALA A 77 -7.06 21.53 -10.12
N SER A 78 -6.32 21.22 -9.08
CA SER A 78 -6.83 20.59 -7.86
C SER A 78 -6.49 21.45 -6.65
N ARG A 79 -7.28 21.33 -5.57
CA ARG A 79 -7.01 22.08 -4.33
C ARG A 79 -7.23 21.24 -3.10
N ILE A 80 -6.52 21.58 -2.03
CA ILE A 80 -6.67 20.95 -0.72
C ILE A 80 -7.36 21.91 0.23
N ALA A 81 -8.33 21.40 0.99
CA ALA A 81 -9.00 22.11 2.06
C ALA A 81 -9.05 21.28 3.34
N SER A 82 -9.06 21.94 4.49
CA SER A 82 -9.27 21.23 5.77
C SER A 82 -10.74 20.85 5.94
N TYR A 83 -10.99 19.68 6.49
CA TYR A 83 -12.32 19.17 6.78
C TYR A 83 -12.29 18.31 8.05
N GLU A 84 -12.91 18.78 9.14
CA GLU A 84 -13.06 18.07 10.41
C GLU A 84 -11.74 17.40 10.92
N GLY A 85 -10.63 18.14 10.87
CA GLY A 85 -9.31 17.64 11.24
C GLY A 85 -8.63 16.71 10.23
N LEU A 86 -9.28 16.45 9.10
CA LEU A 86 -8.77 15.75 7.94
C LEU A 86 -8.44 16.72 6.79
N GLN A 87 -8.04 16.19 5.65
CA GLN A 87 -7.73 16.96 4.46
C GLN A 87 -8.51 16.45 3.26
N ALA A 88 -9.28 17.33 2.64
CA ALA A 88 -10.04 17.07 1.43
C ALA A 88 -9.23 17.49 0.21
N LEU A 89 -8.96 16.58 -0.69
CA LEU A 89 -8.48 16.87 -2.05
C LEU A 89 -9.70 17.03 -2.96
N ILE A 90 -9.81 18.19 -3.57
CA ILE A 90 -10.91 18.56 -4.45
C ILE A 90 -10.38 18.54 -5.87
N VAL A 91 -10.99 17.73 -6.72
CA VAL A 91 -10.59 17.44 -8.10
C VAL A 91 -11.80 17.58 -9.04
N SER A 92 -11.56 17.72 -10.34
CA SER A 92 -12.62 17.60 -11.32
C SER A 92 -13.26 16.21 -11.29
N GLU A 93 -14.50 16.10 -11.78
CA GLU A 93 -15.18 14.79 -11.89
C GLU A 93 -14.38 13.81 -12.78
N ASP A 94 -13.73 14.31 -13.84
CA ASP A 94 -12.87 13.51 -14.73
C ASP A 94 -11.60 12.99 -14.03
N ASP A 95 -11.07 13.73 -13.05
CA ASP A 95 -9.85 13.36 -12.32
C ASP A 95 -10.12 12.53 -11.06
N PHE A 96 -11.38 12.42 -10.65
CA PHE A 96 -11.75 11.64 -9.48
C PHE A 96 -11.28 10.19 -9.55
N PRO A 97 -11.38 9.46 -10.68
CA PRO A 97 -10.82 8.11 -10.81
C PRO A 97 -9.31 8.06 -10.53
N VAL A 98 -8.55 9.07 -10.98
CA VAL A 98 -7.09 9.15 -10.74
C VAL A 98 -6.79 9.38 -9.26
N ALA A 99 -7.55 10.26 -8.59
CA ALA A 99 -7.43 10.47 -7.15
C ALA A 99 -7.75 9.17 -6.35
N MET A 100 -8.75 8.42 -6.80
CA MET A 100 -9.12 7.13 -6.21
C MET A 100 -8.08 6.02 -6.51
N GLU A 101 -7.33 6.09 -7.60
CA GLU A 101 -6.17 5.22 -7.82
C GLU A 101 -5.10 5.45 -6.75
N TYR A 102 -4.74 6.72 -6.47
CA TYR A 102 -3.82 7.05 -5.39
C TYR A 102 -4.33 6.48 -4.06
N TRP A 103 -5.56 6.78 -3.71
CA TRP A 103 -6.21 6.33 -2.49
C TRP A 103 -6.15 4.79 -2.34
N ARG A 104 -6.45 4.08 -3.41
CA ARG A 104 -6.45 2.62 -3.46
C ARG A 104 -5.05 2.01 -3.32
N TYR A 105 -4.11 2.44 -4.16
CA TYR A 105 -2.81 1.74 -4.25
C TYR A 105 -1.88 2.07 -3.10
N THR A 106 -1.90 3.31 -2.63
CA THR A 106 -1.00 3.72 -1.54
C THR A 106 -1.44 3.21 -0.18
N GLY A 107 -2.74 2.98 0.02
CA GLY A 107 -3.28 2.65 1.33
C GLY A 107 -3.24 3.80 2.36
N GLU A 108 -2.80 5.00 1.97
CA GLU A 108 -2.82 6.21 2.81
C GLU A 108 -4.26 6.76 2.91
N ILE A 109 -5.13 6.03 3.59
CA ILE A 109 -6.59 6.22 3.59
C ILE A 109 -7.14 6.57 4.98
N VAL A 110 -8.28 7.23 5.01
CA VAL A 110 -9.07 7.37 6.23
C VAL A 110 -9.73 6.02 6.56
N SER A 111 -9.54 5.51 7.77
CA SER A 111 -10.17 4.27 8.21
C SER A 111 -11.69 4.45 8.39
N SER A 112 -12.44 3.36 8.27
CA SER A 112 -13.90 3.40 8.50
C SER A 112 -14.24 3.86 9.92
N ARG A 113 -13.45 3.46 10.93
CA ARG A 113 -13.63 3.90 12.32
C ARG A 113 -13.38 5.40 12.49
N GLN A 114 -12.33 5.93 11.85
CA GLN A 114 -12.07 7.36 11.86
C GLN A 114 -13.20 8.14 11.17
N ALA A 115 -13.70 7.62 10.04
CA ALA A 115 -14.85 8.21 9.35
C ALA A 115 -16.12 8.21 10.24
N GLU A 116 -16.39 7.11 10.94
CA GLU A 116 -17.52 7.02 11.87
C GLU A 116 -17.43 8.01 13.03
N HIS A 117 -16.27 8.13 13.69
CA HIS A 117 -16.03 9.09 14.77
C HIS A 117 -16.28 10.54 14.31
N ILE A 118 -15.76 10.91 13.14
CA ILE A 118 -15.95 12.26 12.59
C ILE A 118 -17.43 12.51 12.26
N LEU A 119 -18.11 11.55 11.66
CA LEU A 119 -19.55 11.67 11.35
C LEU A 119 -20.44 11.74 12.59
N GLN A 120 -19.95 11.28 13.75
CA GLN A 120 -20.61 11.36 15.06
C GLN A 120 -20.25 12.66 15.82
N GLY A 121 -19.36 13.49 15.27
CA GLY A 121 -18.91 14.73 15.92
C GLY A 121 -17.88 14.51 17.04
N GLU A 122 -17.26 13.34 17.13
CA GLU A 122 -16.28 13.00 18.15
C GLU A 122 -14.85 13.55 17.85
N GLY A 123 -14.68 14.15 16.67
CA GLY A 123 -13.40 14.70 16.23
C GLY A 123 -12.38 13.64 15.82
N ASN A 124 -11.19 14.11 15.45
CA ASN A 124 -10.08 13.26 15.07
C ASN A 124 -9.17 13.02 16.29
N SER A 125 -9.09 11.76 16.77
CA SER A 125 -8.25 11.40 17.91
C SER A 125 -6.79 11.17 17.51
N GLU A 126 -5.85 11.60 18.36
CA GLU A 126 -4.42 11.26 18.18
C GLU A 126 -4.19 9.75 18.23
N PHE A 127 -3.53 9.21 17.23
CA PHE A 127 -3.19 7.80 17.17
C PHE A 127 -1.86 7.53 17.93
N ARG A 128 -1.94 6.84 19.06
CA ARG A 128 -0.77 6.51 19.89
C ARG A 128 -0.27 5.10 19.58
N THR A 129 0.88 4.99 18.91
CA THR A 129 1.47 3.70 18.50
C THR A 129 2.54 3.15 19.45
N THR A 130 2.95 3.89 20.47
CA THR A 130 4.11 3.54 21.31
C THR A 130 4.00 2.16 21.97
N SER A 131 2.85 1.83 22.56
CA SER A 131 2.65 0.53 23.20
C SER A 131 2.61 -0.63 22.20
N LEU A 132 2.00 -0.38 21.04
CA LEU A 132 1.94 -1.35 19.94
C LEU A 132 3.35 -1.61 19.36
N ARG A 133 4.13 -0.56 19.09
CA ARG A 133 5.51 -0.68 18.62
C ARG A 133 6.37 -1.51 19.58
N LYS A 134 6.29 -1.25 20.90
CA LYS A 134 7.00 -2.02 21.92
C LYS A 134 6.59 -3.50 21.92
N ARG A 135 5.29 -3.78 21.76
CA ARG A 135 4.78 -5.16 21.72
C ARG A 135 5.24 -5.90 20.47
N LEU A 136 5.17 -5.26 19.30
CA LEU A 136 5.62 -5.84 18.03
C LEU A 136 7.13 -6.06 18.04
N ALA A 137 7.91 -5.10 18.53
CA ALA A 137 9.35 -5.22 18.69
C ALA A 137 9.74 -6.45 19.51
N LYS A 138 9.02 -6.72 20.61
CA LYS A 138 9.26 -7.90 21.46
C LYS A 138 8.99 -9.23 20.75
N LEU A 139 8.03 -9.27 19.80
CA LEU A 139 7.73 -10.49 19.05
C LEU A 139 8.83 -10.87 18.07
N GLY A 140 9.48 -9.88 17.45
CA GLY A 140 10.53 -10.09 16.45
C GLY A 140 11.94 -9.87 16.98
N ASP A 141 12.12 -9.63 18.30
CA ASP A 141 13.41 -9.26 18.91
C ASP A 141 14.05 -8.01 18.27
N TYR A 142 13.21 -7.01 17.96
CA TYR A 142 13.63 -5.75 17.37
C TYR A 142 13.74 -4.63 18.41
N SER A 143 14.49 -3.58 18.06
CA SER A 143 14.37 -2.30 18.77
C SER A 143 13.04 -1.62 18.40
N PRO A 144 12.27 -1.09 19.38
CA PRO A 144 11.02 -0.37 19.09
C PRO A 144 11.18 0.81 18.15
N GLU A 145 12.37 1.40 18.05
CA GLU A 145 12.71 2.49 17.14
C GLU A 145 12.70 2.04 15.67
N ASN A 146 12.93 0.74 15.43
CA ASN A 146 12.94 0.14 14.10
C ASN A 146 11.56 -0.41 13.68
N VAL A 147 10.53 -0.25 14.53
CA VAL A 147 9.17 -0.67 14.23
C VAL A 147 8.31 0.52 13.86
N TYR A 148 7.76 0.52 12.66
CA TYR A 148 6.87 1.54 12.13
C TYR A 148 5.48 0.97 11.92
N VAL A 149 4.46 1.70 12.36
CA VAL A 149 3.05 1.27 12.28
C VAL A 149 2.29 2.22 11.37
N TYR A 150 1.54 1.66 10.45
CA TYR A 150 0.73 2.36 9.46
C TYR A 150 -0.73 1.90 9.55
N GLU A 151 -1.63 2.59 8.88
CA GLU A 151 -3.08 2.32 8.89
C GLU A 151 -3.42 0.94 8.30
N ASN A 152 -2.59 0.44 7.40
CA ASN A 152 -2.72 -0.88 6.77
C ASN A 152 -1.38 -1.29 6.11
N GLY A 153 -1.27 -2.57 5.70
CA GLY A 153 -0.06 -3.12 5.10
C GLY A 153 0.39 -2.37 3.84
N MET A 154 -0.55 -1.91 3.00
CA MET A 154 -0.18 -1.16 1.79
C MET A 154 0.39 0.23 2.09
N ALA A 155 -0.08 0.90 3.14
CA ALA A 155 0.52 2.16 3.57
C ALA A 155 1.97 1.97 4.03
N GLY A 156 2.25 0.86 4.74
CA GLY A 156 3.61 0.46 5.09
C GLY A 156 4.47 0.16 3.85
N MET A 157 3.96 -0.67 2.94
CA MET A 157 4.64 -1.02 1.68
C MET A 157 4.93 0.23 0.83
N PHE A 158 3.96 1.15 0.73
CA PHE A 158 4.15 2.40 0.00
C PHE A 158 5.18 3.32 0.68
N ALA A 159 5.21 3.38 2.01
CA ALA A 159 6.21 4.15 2.74
C ALA A 159 7.63 3.63 2.49
N VAL A 160 7.82 2.31 2.52
CA VAL A 160 9.08 1.65 2.17
C VAL A 160 9.50 1.99 0.73
N HIS A 161 8.60 1.79 -0.22
CA HIS A 161 8.87 2.07 -1.62
C HIS A 161 9.25 3.55 -1.86
N ARG A 162 8.56 4.50 -1.20
CA ARG A 162 8.89 5.91 -1.26
C ARG A 162 10.28 6.22 -0.70
N ALA A 163 10.62 5.64 0.45
CA ALA A 163 11.93 5.84 1.07
C ALA A 163 13.05 5.33 0.15
N LEU A 164 12.89 4.14 -0.40
CA LEU A 164 13.88 3.54 -1.31
C LEU A 164 14.03 4.33 -2.62
N ASN A 165 12.92 4.80 -3.20
CA ASN A 165 12.97 5.66 -4.38
C ASN A 165 13.66 7.02 -4.13
N HIS A 166 13.55 7.53 -2.91
CA HIS A 166 14.24 8.76 -2.51
C HIS A 166 15.75 8.53 -2.34
N LEU A 167 16.12 7.42 -1.72
CA LEU A 167 17.52 7.07 -1.44
C LEU A 167 18.28 6.60 -2.69
N LEU A 168 17.60 5.88 -3.59
CA LEU A 168 18.18 5.24 -4.77
C LEU A 168 17.37 5.59 -6.04
N PRO A 169 17.36 6.86 -6.46
CA PRO A 169 16.54 7.31 -7.59
C PRO A 169 17.02 6.74 -8.91
N GLY A 170 16.12 6.67 -9.88
CA GLY A 170 16.43 6.39 -11.29
C GLY A 170 16.53 4.92 -11.67
N ARG A 171 16.58 3.98 -10.73
CA ARG A 171 16.62 2.55 -11.00
C ARG A 171 15.24 1.91 -10.83
N LYS A 172 15.00 0.83 -11.60
CA LYS A 172 13.81 -0.02 -11.39
C LYS A 172 13.99 -0.88 -10.14
N THR A 173 12.89 -1.31 -9.55
CA THR A 173 12.88 -2.39 -8.55
C THR A 173 12.87 -3.74 -9.26
N LEU A 174 13.23 -4.80 -8.53
CA LEU A 174 13.03 -6.20 -8.95
C LEU A 174 11.99 -6.84 -8.03
N GLN A 175 10.91 -7.38 -8.60
CA GLN A 175 9.95 -8.20 -7.89
C GLN A 175 10.21 -9.67 -8.20
N LEU A 176 10.52 -10.46 -7.17
CA LEU A 176 10.71 -11.90 -7.27
C LEU A 176 9.44 -12.63 -6.85
N GLU A 177 9.07 -13.67 -7.60
CA GLU A 177 7.86 -14.47 -7.45
C GLU A 177 6.58 -13.63 -7.55
N PHE A 178 5.44 -14.32 -7.60
CA PHE A 178 4.14 -13.68 -7.76
C PHE A 178 3.72 -12.96 -6.48
N PRO A 179 3.61 -11.62 -6.47
CA PRO A 179 3.29 -10.86 -5.27
C PRO A 179 1.79 -10.61 -5.14
N TYR A 180 1.40 -10.05 -4.00
CA TYR A 180 0.16 -9.29 -3.91
C TYR A 180 0.15 -8.18 -4.97
N VAL A 181 -0.86 -8.21 -5.84
CA VAL A 181 -0.83 -7.43 -7.09
C VAL A 181 -0.67 -5.91 -6.86
N ASP A 182 -1.23 -5.38 -5.78
CA ASP A 182 -1.13 -3.94 -5.51
C ASP A 182 0.28 -3.53 -5.03
N ALA A 183 1.07 -4.44 -4.43
CA ALA A 183 2.47 -4.18 -4.12
C ALA A 183 3.30 -3.94 -5.39
N MET A 184 3.05 -4.74 -6.44
CA MET A 184 3.67 -4.51 -7.75
C MET A 184 3.16 -3.24 -8.44
N ARG A 185 1.86 -2.90 -8.27
CA ARG A 185 1.30 -1.66 -8.79
C ARG A 185 1.93 -0.42 -8.17
N VAL A 186 2.23 -0.45 -6.86
CA VAL A 186 2.97 0.63 -6.19
C VAL A 186 4.33 0.85 -6.88
N GLN A 187 5.07 -0.21 -7.15
CA GLN A 187 6.38 -0.13 -7.81
C GLN A 187 6.28 0.47 -9.22
N ASN A 188 5.22 0.15 -9.97
CA ASN A 188 5.00 0.66 -11.32
C ASN A 188 4.49 2.11 -11.35
N HIS A 189 3.54 2.46 -10.48
CA HIS A 189 2.86 3.76 -10.56
C HIS A 189 3.59 4.89 -9.83
N PHE A 190 4.41 4.54 -8.83
CA PHE A 190 5.04 5.53 -7.94
C PHE A 190 6.57 5.48 -7.97
N GLY A 191 7.14 4.57 -8.75
CA GLY A 191 8.59 4.41 -8.94
C GLY A 191 9.02 4.56 -10.39
N ASN A 192 10.22 4.05 -10.65
CA ASN A 192 10.79 4.01 -12.01
C ASN A 192 10.39 2.74 -12.79
N GLY A 193 9.39 2.02 -12.27
CA GLY A 193 8.93 0.74 -12.80
C GLY A 193 9.56 -0.45 -12.09
N VAL A 194 9.08 -1.64 -12.44
CA VAL A 194 9.50 -2.91 -11.87
C VAL A 194 9.96 -3.88 -12.95
N VAL A 195 11.00 -4.65 -12.67
CA VAL A 195 11.32 -5.88 -13.39
C VAL A 195 10.63 -7.01 -12.62
N PHE A 196 9.80 -7.77 -13.29
CA PHE A 196 9.03 -8.84 -12.66
C PHE A 196 9.58 -10.20 -13.10
N LEU A 197 10.04 -11.00 -12.14
CA LEU A 197 10.46 -12.38 -12.33
C LEU A 197 9.42 -13.30 -11.69
N ASN A 198 8.49 -13.79 -12.50
CA ASN A 198 7.35 -14.60 -12.06
C ASN A 198 7.75 -15.94 -11.42
N GLU A 199 8.86 -16.54 -11.89
CA GLU A 199 9.41 -17.79 -11.36
C GLU A 199 10.90 -17.61 -11.09
N ALA A 200 11.23 -17.40 -9.81
CA ALA A 200 12.61 -17.20 -9.35
C ALA A 200 13.25 -18.54 -8.96
N ILE A 201 13.44 -19.42 -9.95
CA ILE A 201 14.03 -20.76 -9.79
C ILE A 201 15.06 -21.04 -10.90
N GLY A 202 16.02 -21.95 -10.64
CA GLY A 202 17.01 -22.40 -11.63
C GLY A 202 17.75 -21.24 -12.29
N GLU A 203 17.93 -21.31 -13.60
CA GLU A 203 18.69 -20.33 -14.38
C GLU A 203 18.13 -18.92 -14.29
N SER A 204 16.81 -18.76 -14.19
CA SER A 204 16.18 -17.45 -14.06
C SER A 204 16.54 -16.77 -12.73
N LEU A 205 16.59 -17.53 -11.64
CA LEU A 205 17.07 -17.02 -10.36
C LEU A 205 18.56 -16.69 -10.43
N ASP A 206 19.39 -17.56 -11.03
CA ASP A 206 20.83 -17.35 -11.15
C ASP A 206 21.15 -16.07 -11.90
N GLU A 207 20.43 -15.79 -13.00
CA GLU A 207 20.56 -14.54 -13.73
C GLU A 207 20.13 -13.33 -12.88
N ALA A 208 19.01 -13.43 -12.17
CA ALA A 208 18.57 -12.38 -11.26
C ALA A 208 19.61 -12.11 -10.16
N LEU A 209 20.18 -13.13 -9.56
CA LEU A 209 21.24 -12.99 -8.55
C LEU A 209 22.48 -12.27 -9.09
N ARG A 210 22.91 -12.59 -10.32
CA ARG A 210 24.03 -11.87 -10.98
C ARG A 210 23.72 -10.38 -11.17
N ARG A 211 22.53 -10.03 -11.60
CA ARG A 211 22.09 -8.65 -11.80
C ARG A 211 21.95 -7.88 -10.50
N ILE A 212 21.39 -8.53 -9.46
CA ILE A 212 21.32 -7.98 -8.10
C ILE A 212 22.74 -7.67 -7.60
N ALA A 213 23.67 -8.62 -7.70
CA ALA A 213 25.04 -8.48 -7.23
C ALA A 213 25.83 -7.37 -7.96
N LYS A 214 25.41 -6.96 -9.17
CA LYS A 214 25.94 -5.81 -9.91
C LYS A 214 25.31 -4.47 -9.52
N GLY A 215 24.31 -4.48 -8.62
CA GLY A 215 23.61 -3.27 -8.18
C GLY A 215 22.68 -2.67 -9.22
N GLU A 216 22.09 -3.46 -10.10
CA GLU A 216 21.25 -2.96 -11.21
C GLU A 216 19.90 -2.39 -10.72
N PHE A 217 19.44 -2.78 -9.53
CA PHE A 217 18.13 -2.43 -9.00
C PHE A 217 18.21 -1.42 -7.85
N SER A 218 17.12 -0.65 -7.65
CA SER A 218 16.98 0.20 -6.48
C SER A 218 16.59 -0.58 -5.22
N ALA A 219 15.90 -1.69 -5.39
CA ALA A 219 15.55 -2.63 -4.33
C ALA A 219 15.07 -3.96 -4.92
N VAL A 220 15.13 -5.02 -4.13
CA VAL A 220 14.49 -6.32 -4.42
C VAL A 220 13.30 -6.49 -3.50
N PHE A 221 12.16 -6.88 -4.04
CA PHE A 221 10.93 -7.19 -3.30
C PHE A 221 10.56 -8.65 -3.51
N CYS A 222 10.15 -9.33 -2.45
CA CYS A 222 9.53 -10.65 -2.50
C CYS A 222 8.58 -10.86 -1.32
N GLU A 223 7.73 -11.87 -1.42
CA GLU A 223 6.89 -12.35 -0.33
C GLU A 223 7.43 -13.68 0.22
N ALA A 224 7.29 -13.91 1.50
CA ALA A 224 7.77 -15.13 2.13
C ALA A 224 6.80 -15.67 3.20
N PRO A 225 5.87 -16.57 2.82
CA PRO A 225 5.59 -17.07 1.46
C PRO A 225 4.68 -16.13 0.66
N SER A 226 4.67 -16.28 -0.67
CA SER A 226 3.83 -15.51 -1.58
C SER A 226 2.36 -15.89 -1.48
N ASN A 227 1.47 -14.95 -1.82
CA ASN A 227 0.03 -15.17 -1.87
C ASN A 227 -0.47 -15.02 -3.33
N PRO A 228 -1.16 -16.01 -3.93
CA PRO A 228 -1.72 -17.23 -3.31
C PRO A 228 -0.85 -18.49 -3.47
N LEU A 229 0.31 -18.41 -4.11
CA LEU A 229 1.08 -19.59 -4.54
C LEU A 229 1.87 -20.26 -3.40
N LEU A 230 2.04 -19.59 -2.26
CA LEU A 230 2.80 -20.04 -1.09
C LEU A 230 4.26 -20.43 -1.43
N ARG A 231 4.83 -19.82 -2.45
CA ARG A 231 6.22 -19.99 -2.83
C ARG A 231 7.11 -19.02 -2.04
N THR A 232 8.33 -19.45 -1.76
CA THR A 232 9.35 -18.60 -1.17
C THR A 232 10.63 -18.76 -1.96
N VAL A 233 11.23 -17.66 -2.39
CA VAL A 233 12.54 -17.66 -3.03
C VAL A 233 13.62 -18.14 -2.05
N ASN A 234 14.78 -18.55 -2.56
CA ASN A 234 15.94 -18.79 -1.71
C ASN A 234 16.43 -17.48 -1.08
N LEU A 235 15.85 -17.09 0.07
CA LEU A 235 16.14 -15.83 0.76
C LEU A 235 17.62 -15.70 1.10
N ALA A 236 18.31 -16.80 1.44
CA ALA A 236 19.73 -16.75 1.75
C ALA A 236 20.58 -16.36 0.53
N ALA A 237 20.27 -16.92 -0.65
CA ALA A 237 20.96 -16.59 -1.89
C ALA A 237 20.67 -15.15 -2.32
N VAL A 238 19.39 -14.73 -2.27
CA VAL A 238 18.97 -13.37 -2.60
C VAL A 238 19.61 -12.35 -1.68
N SER A 239 19.56 -12.58 -0.36
CA SER A 239 20.19 -11.70 0.63
C SER A 239 21.70 -11.54 0.40
N LYS A 240 22.39 -12.64 0.08
CA LYS A 240 23.84 -12.60 -0.24
C LYS A 240 24.10 -11.71 -1.47
N ALA A 241 23.34 -11.88 -2.54
CA ALA A 241 23.47 -11.08 -3.75
C ALA A 241 23.14 -9.60 -3.50
N CYS A 242 22.08 -9.33 -2.72
CA CYS A 242 21.68 -7.98 -2.31
C CYS A 242 22.79 -7.26 -1.55
N ARG A 243 23.40 -7.92 -0.55
CA ARG A 243 24.55 -7.36 0.20
C ARG A 243 25.74 -7.10 -0.69
N GLN A 244 26.03 -7.99 -1.63
CA GLN A 244 27.13 -7.82 -2.58
C GLN A 244 26.93 -6.62 -3.51
N GLY A 245 25.70 -6.41 -3.99
CA GLY A 245 25.35 -5.31 -4.89
C GLY A 245 24.98 -4.00 -4.20
N GLY A 246 24.90 -3.97 -2.86
CA GLY A 246 24.40 -2.81 -2.11
C GLY A 246 22.93 -2.50 -2.41
N VAL A 247 22.13 -3.53 -2.70
CA VAL A 247 20.71 -3.43 -3.06
C VAL A 247 19.87 -3.85 -1.87
N PRO A 248 18.96 -3.01 -1.34
CA PRO A 248 18.09 -3.37 -0.24
C PRO A 248 17.13 -4.52 -0.60
N LEU A 249 16.97 -5.48 0.34
CA LEU A 249 15.99 -6.56 0.25
C LEU A 249 14.79 -6.26 1.15
N VAL A 250 13.61 -6.18 0.53
CA VAL A 250 12.32 -6.00 1.18
C VAL A 250 11.56 -7.32 1.12
N VAL A 251 11.17 -7.84 2.27
CA VAL A 251 10.38 -9.07 2.37
C VAL A 251 9.02 -8.77 3.00
N ASP A 252 7.95 -9.12 2.31
CA ASP A 252 6.60 -9.14 2.88
C ASP A 252 6.35 -10.51 3.50
N ASP A 253 6.14 -10.55 4.82
CA ASP A 253 5.86 -11.77 5.58
C ASP A 253 4.39 -11.90 6.03
N THR A 254 3.49 -11.11 5.42
CA THR A 254 2.07 -11.05 5.80
C THR A 254 1.43 -12.44 5.94
N THR A 255 1.79 -13.38 5.05
CA THR A 255 1.21 -14.73 5.06
C THR A 255 1.71 -15.58 6.24
N SER A 256 2.95 -15.38 6.69
CA SER A 256 3.56 -16.12 7.80
C SER A 256 3.57 -15.35 9.11
N SER A 257 3.74 -14.05 9.05
CA SER A 257 4.00 -13.12 10.15
C SER A 257 5.29 -13.40 10.94
N VAL A 258 5.76 -12.38 11.62
CA VAL A 258 6.95 -12.45 12.52
C VAL A 258 6.82 -13.54 13.59
N ALA A 259 5.60 -13.97 13.94
CA ALA A 259 5.37 -15.00 14.95
C ALA A 259 5.72 -16.42 14.48
N ASN A 260 5.68 -16.68 13.16
CA ASN A 260 5.86 -18.02 12.61
C ASN A 260 7.18 -18.20 11.86
N ILE A 261 7.64 -17.19 11.13
CA ILE A 261 8.88 -17.25 10.34
C ILE A 261 9.70 -15.98 10.60
N GLN A 262 10.97 -16.16 10.90
CA GLN A 262 11.91 -15.05 11.06
C GLN A 262 12.65 -14.81 9.74
N VAL A 263 12.13 -13.85 8.94
CA VAL A 263 12.73 -13.45 7.67
C VAL A 263 13.75 -12.31 7.81
N ASP A 264 13.74 -11.63 8.91
CA ASP A 264 14.56 -10.46 9.27
C ASP A 264 16.06 -10.72 9.17
N ARG A 265 16.52 -11.96 9.45
CA ARG A 265 17.93 -12.36 9.26
C ARG A 265 18.43 -12.22 7.82
N TYR A 266 17.51 -12.18 6.87
CA TYR A 266 17.80 -12.07 5.44
C TYR A 266 17.47 -10.70 4.87
N ALA A 267 16.42 -10.07 5.37
CA ALA A 267 15.86 -8.83 4.84
C ALA A 267 16.46 -7.59 5.52
N ASP A 268 16.58 -6.51 4.76
CA ASP A 268 16.88 -5.19 5.31
C ASP A 268 15.61 -4.51 5.84
N ILE A 269 14.47 -4.82 5.22
CA ILE A 269 13.15 -4.30 5.59
C ILE A 269 12.14 -5.45 5.52
N VAL A 270 11.34 -5.58 6.58
CA VAL A 270 10.20 -6.52 6.61
C VAL A 270 8.90 -5.71 6.65
N THR A 271 7.94 -6.10 5.85
CA THR A 271 6.57 -5.54 5.86
C THR A 271 5.57 -6.63 6.22
N THR A 272 4.62 -6.29 7.09
CA THR A 272 3.57 -7.21 7.55
C THR A 272 2.23 -6.50 7.63
N SER A 273 1.18 -7.08 7.06
CA SER A 273 -0.20 -6.67 7.34
C SER A 273 -0.75 -7.48 8.51
N LEU A 274 -1.04 -6.82 9.61
CA LEU A 274 -1.53 -7.43 10.86
C LEU A 274 -3.05 -7.62 10.86
#